data_3bad1ba679f81957704981fdf3e427fb
#
_entry.id   3bad1ba679f81957704981fdf3e427fb
#
_cell.length_a   1.000
_cell.length_b   1.000
_cell.length_c   1.000
_cell.angle_alpha   90.00
_cell.angle_beta   90.00
_cell.angle_gamma   90.00
#
_symmetry.space_group_name_H-M   'P 1'
#
loop_
_entity.id
_entity.type
_entity.pdbx_description
1 polymer ?
#
loop_
_entity_poly.entity_id
_entity_poly.type
_entity_poly.pdbx_seq_one_letter_code
_entity_poly.pdbx_strand_id
1 'polypeptide(L)'
;MRLAFSIATRFLKSSMGQTILIVTGITIGVAVQIFIGSLIDGLQVSLVDRTIGSSSQITIVSDTNETYFDMNDELITDIQKDDRLTAVSQSFNAPGFVLEDEDSFSVLMRGFEFETANEIYDFSNKLVDGDIPASEGEVLIGKEFSEKLDLAVGDVLDFVAPSG
;
A
#
# COMPACT_ATOMS: atom_id res chain seq x y z
N MET A 1 17.30 49.11 -25.27
CA MET A 1 17.25 47.66 -25.15
C MET A 1 17.70 46.90 -26.41
N ARG A 2 17.41 47.32 -27.63
CA ARG A 2 17.84 46.64 -28.88
C ARG A 2 19.37 46.52 -29.06
N LEU A 3 20.13 47.56 -28.65
CA LEU A 3 21.58 47.54 -28.79
C LEU A 3 22.26 46.51 -27.88
N ALA A 4 21.86 46.42 -26.62
CA ALA A 4 22.38 45.44 -25.65
C ALA A 4 22.12 44.01 -26.09
N PHE A 5 20.93 43.74 -26.62
CA PHE A 5 20.56 42.42 -27.13
C PHE A 5 21.38 42.03 -28.40
N SER A 6 21.62 43.02 -29.31
CA SER A 6 22.43 42.82 -30.50
C SER A 6 23.89 42.53 -30.16
N ILE A 7 24.46 43.20 -29.14
CA ILE A 7 25.83 42.95 -28.66
C ILE A 7 25.92 41.58 -28.03
N ALA A 8 24.96 41.18 -27.17
CA ALA A 8 24.94 39.88 -26.51
C ALA A 8 24.85 38.71 -27.52
N THR A 9 23.97 38.82 -28.51
CA THR A 9 23.85 37.78 -29.57
C THR A 9 25.09 37.66 -30.43
N ARG A 10 25.79 38.77 -30.69
CA ARG A 10 27.04 38.77 -31.46
C ARG A 10 28.19 38.10 -30.67
N PHE A 11 28.26 38.34 -29.36
CA PHE A 11 29.22 37.71 -28.44
C PHE A 11 28.99 36.19 -28.37
N LEU A 12 27.72 35.77 -28.19
CA LEU A 12 27.35 34.38 -28.17
C LEU A 12 27.72 33.63 -29.48
N LYS A 13 27.53 34.28 -30.61
CA LYS A 13 27.89 33.70 -31.91
C LYS A 13 29.41 33.68 -32.19
N SER A 14 30.18 34.60 -31.59
CA SER A 14 31.63 34.64 -31.76
C SER A 14 32.38 33.50 -31.05
N SER A 15 31.78 32.92 -30.00
CA SER A 15 32.35 31.81 -29.21
C SER A 15 31.37 30.65 -29.10
N MET A 16 30.95 30.09 -30.25
CA MET A 16 29.96 29.04 -30.36
C MET A 16 30.27 27.83 -29.48
N GLY A 17 31.53 27.36 -29.44
CA GLY A 17 31.93 26.19 -28.64
C GLY A 17 31.74 26.41 -27.13
N GLN A 18 32.11 27.59 -26.65
CA GLN A 18 31.96 27.91 -25.21
C GLN A 18 30.46 28.10 -24.85
N THR A 19 29.66 28.69 -25.74
CA THR A 19 28.23 28.88 -25.55
C THR A 19 27.51 27.53 -25.49
N ILE A 20 27.83 26.59 -26.39
CA ILE A 20 27.26 25.23 -26.38
C ILE A 20 27.60 24.51 -25.07
N LEU A 21 28.85 24.59 -24.64
CA LEU A 21 29.28 23.92 -23.39
C LEU A 21 28.53 24.45 -22.17
N ILE A 22 28.34 25.77 -22.07
CA ILE A 22 27.59 26.38 -20.96
C ILE A 22 26.11 25.96 -21.02
N VAL A 23 25.48 26.06 -22.20
CA VAL A 23 24.07 25.67 -22.37
C VAL A 23 23.86 24.21 -22.03
N THR A 24 24.75 23.32 -22.50
CA THR A 24 24.67 21.89 -22.16
C THR A 24 24.81 21.66 -20.65
N GLY A 25 25.74 22.32 -19.98
CA GLY A 25 25.92 22.22 -18.55
C GLY A 25 24.67 22.65 -17.76
N ILE A 26 24.09 23.79 -18.13
CA ILE A 26 22.85 24.28 -17.51
C ILE A 26 21.69 23.32 -17.80
N THR A 27 21.57 22.83 -19.02
CA THR A 27 20.48 21.90 -19.40
C THR A 27 20.55 20.62 -18.60
N ILE A 28 21.75 20.03 -18.46
CA ILE A 28 21.94 18.82 -17.64
C ILE A 28 21.59 19.12 -16.17
N GLY A 29 22.04 20.25 -15.61
CA GLY A 29 21.73 20.60 -14.23
C GLY A 29 20.23 20.76 -13.97
N VAL A 30 19.52 21.45 -14.86
CA VAL A 30 18.06 21.61 -14.75
C VAL A 30 17.34 20.27 -14.96
N ALA A 31 17.78 19.45 -15.91
CA ALA A 31 17.18 18.14 -16.15
C ALA A 31 17.30 17.21 -14.93
N VAL A 32 18.47 17.17 -14.30
CA VAL A 32 18.69 16.39 -13.07
C VAL A 32 17.81 16.91 -11.93
N GLN A 33 17.67 18.22 -11.78
CA GLN A 33 16.84 18.78 -10.71
C GLN A 33 15.35 18.48 -10.90
N ILE A 34 14.85 18.55 -12.13
CA ILE A 34 13.45 18.18 -12.46
C ILE A 34 13.26 16.68 -12.22
N PHE A 35 14.21 15.85 -12.64
CA PHE A 35 14.13 14.40 -12.45
C PHE A 35 14.05 14.01 -10.96
N ILE A 36 14.94 14.58 -10.13
CA ILE A 36 14.93 14.32 -8.69
C ILE A 36 13.62 14.79 -8.05
N GLY A 37 13.14 15.99 -8.42
CA GLY A 37 11.85 16.51 -7.93
C GLY A 37 10.69 15.58 -8.27
N SER A 38 10.58 15.13 -9.52
CA SER A 38 9.55 14.20 -9.97
C SER A 38 9.65 12.83 -9.29
N LEU A 39 10.87 12.36 -9.02
CA LEU A 39 11.09 11.10 -8.30
C LEU A 39 10.59 11.18 -6.85
N ILE A 40 10.89 12.28 -6.16
CA ILE A 40 10.45 12.51 -4.79
C ILE A 40 8.92 12.61 -4.72
N ASP A 41 8.31 13.39 -5.60
CA ASP A 41 6.85 13.52 -5.69
C ASP A 41 6.18 12.17 -5.96
N GLY A 42 6.69 11.39 -6.92
CA GLY A 42 6.17 10.08 -7.24
C GLY A 42 6.27 9.08 -6.08
N LEU A 43 7.40 9.08 -5.37
CA LEU A 43 7.57 8.25 -4.16
C LEU A 43 6.62 8.69 -3.04
N GLN A 44 6.46 9.98 -2.83
CA GLN A 44 5.59 10.51 -1.77
C GLN A 44 4.13 10.14 -2.02
N VAL A 45 3.62 10.32 -3.24
CA VAL A 45 2.27 9.90 -3.61
C VAL A 45 2.10 8.39 -3.44
N SER A 46 3.03 7.59 -3.95
CA SER A 46 2.96 6.12 -3.83
C SER A 46 2.99 5.63 -2.38
N LEU A 47 3.79 6.25 -1.50
CA LEU A 47 3.84 5.90 -0.08
C LEU A 47 2.55 6.28 0.63
N VAL A 48 2.01 7.47 0.36
CA VAL A 48 0.75 7.93 0.95
C VAL A 48 -0.39 7.01 0.53
N ASP A 49 -0.55 6.72 -0.76
CA ASP A 49 -1.61 5.84 -1.27
C ASP A 49 -1.52 4.43 -0.69
N ARG A 50 -0.30 3.88 -0.57
CA ARG A 50 -0.11 2.54 0.00
C ARG A 50 -0.33 2.47 1.51
N THR A 51 -0.03 3.54 2.24
CA THR A 51 -0.09 3.55 3.70
C THR A 51 -1.44 4.01 4.22
N ILE A 52 -2.03 5.04 3.61
CA ILE A 52 -3.28 5.65 4.08
C ILE A 52 -4.49 5.06 3.36
N GLY A 53 -4.37 4.76 2.06
CA GLY A 53 -5.46 4.26 1.23
C GLY A 53 -5.82 2.78 1.42
N SER A 54 -5.08 2.04 2.24
CA SER A 54 -5.22 0.57 2.35
C SER A 54 -5.14 0.05 3.77
N SER A 55 -5.29 0.90 4.78
CA SER A 55 -5.27 0.49 6.19
C SER A 55 -6.17 1.37 7.03
N SER A 56 -6.65 0.83 8.15
CA SER A 56 -7.40 1.59 9.14
C SER A 56 -6.56 2.74 9.69
N GLN A 57 -7.12 3.95 9.74
CA GLN A 57 -6.47 5.11 10.35
C GLN A 57 -6.48 5.05 11.88
N ILE A 58 -7.48 4.37 12.44
CA ILE A 58 -7.65 4.17 13.88
C ILE A 58 -7.84 2.68 14.12
N THR A 59 -7.09 2.13 15.06
CA THR A 59 -7.24 0.74 15.51
C THR A 59 -7.47 0.75 17.02
N ILE A 60 -8.55 0.15 17.46
CA ILE A 60 -8.86 -0.04 18.88
C ILE A 60 -8.39 -1.43 19.28
N VAL A 61 -7.54 -1.50 20.29
CA VAL A 61 -6.99 -2.76 20.81
C VAL A 61 -7.27 -2.84 22.31
N SER A 62 -7.20 -4.05 22.88
CA SER A 62 -7.32 -4.26 24.32
C SER A 62 -6.21 -3.53 25.09
N ASP A 63 -6.53 -2.89 26.19
CA ASP A 63 -5.58 -2.25 27.14
C ASP A 63 -4.99 -3.27 28.13
N THR A 64 -5.55 -4.44 28.19
CA THR A 64 -5.06 -5.55 29.02
C THR A 64 -4.12 -6.45 28.23
N ASN A 65 -3.30 -7.27 28.94
CA ASN A 65 -2.46 -8.28 28.30
C ASN A 65 -3.27 -9.41 27.61
N GLU A 66 -4.56 -9.22 27.48
CA GLU A 66 -5.44 -10.11 26.73
C GLU A 66 -5.29 -9.80 25.23
N THR A 67 -5.04 -10.84 24.47
CA THR A 67 -4.84 -10.73 23.02
C THR A 67 -6.11 -10.26 22.30
N TYR A 68 -7.26 -10.50 22.92
CA TYR A 68 -8.59 -10.18 22.40
C TYR A 68 -9.46 -9.57 23.49
N PHE A 69 -10.44 -8.78 23.10
CA PHE A 69 -11.49 -8.32 23.99
C PHE A 69 -12.85 -8.60 23.35
N ASP A 70 -13.82 -8.91 24.19
CA ASP A 70 -15.19 -9.08 23.73
C ASP A 70 -15.77 -7.73 23.31
N MET A 71 -15.98 -7.57 22.01
CA MET A 71 -16.70 -6.44 21.48
C MET A 71 -18.20 -6.72 21.64
N ASN A 72 -18.89 -5.86 22.35
CA ASN A 72 -20.33 -5.92 22.43
C ASN A 72 -20.97 -5.04 21.33
N ASP A 73 -22.17 -5.41 20.92
CA ASP A 73 -22.91 -4.71 19.88
C ASP A 73 -23.20 -3.24 20.23
N GLU A 74 -23.28 -2.89 21.52
CA GLU A 74 -23.49 -1.51 21.98
C GLU A 74 -22.28 -0.63 21.67
N LEU A 75 -21.06 -1.13 21.91
CA LEU A 75 -19.84 -0.40 21.63
C LEU A 75 -19.67 -0.15 20.13
N ILE A 76 -19.92 -1.18 19.31
CA ILE A 76 -19.85 -1.06 17.85
C ILE A 76 -20.88 -0.03 17.36
N THR A 77 -22.10 -0.13 17.85
CA THR A 77 -23.20 0.78 17.50
C THR A 77 -22.88 2.22 17.91
N ASP A 78 -22.25 2.44 19.04
CA ASP A 78 -21.89 3.78 19.50
C ASP A 78 -20.73 4.37 18.68
N ILE A 79 -19.75 3.55 18.29
CA ILE A 79 -18.66 3.97 17.41
C ILE A 79 -19.19 4.31 16.01
N GLN A 80 -20.09 3.50 15.46
CA GLN A 80 -20.70 3.73 14.15
C GLN A 80 -21.58 4.99 14.08
N LYS A 81 -22.06 5.52 15.20
CA LYS A 81 -22.81 6.78 15.25
C LYS A 81 -21.94 8.04 15.09
N ASP A 82 -20.62 7.91 15.15
CA ASP A 82 -19.73 9.05 15.04
C ASP A 82 -19.56 9.44 13.56
N ASP A 83 -20.17 10.56 13.16
CA ASP A 83 -20.15 11.09 11.79
C ASP A 83 -18.73 11.39 11.24
N ARG A 84 -17.71 11.35 12.07
CA ARG A 84 -16.31 11.50 11.68
C ARG A 84 -15.68 10.23 11.13
N LEU A 85 -16.31 9.08 11.36
CA LEU A 85 -15.87 7.77 10.89
C LEU A 85 -16.58 7.42 9.60
N THR A 86 -15.84 7.04 8.59
CA THR A 86 -16.37 6.68 7.28
C THR A 86 -16.77 5.20 7.23
N ALA A 87 -15.98 4.35 7.87
CA ALA A 87 -16.19 2.91 7.94
C ALA A 87 -15.66 2.35 9.26
N VAL A 88 -16.32 1.33 9.77
CA VAL A 88 -15.93 0.61 10.99
C VAL A 88 -16.03 -0.87 10.72
N SER A 89 -14.94 -1.60 10.94
CA SER A 89 -14.88 -3.05 10.73
C SER A 89 -14.19 -3.74 11.89
N GLN A 90 -14.67 -4.93 12.20
CA GLN A 90 -14.03 -5.81 13.17
C GLN A 90 -12.94 -6.63 12.49
N SER A 91 -11.83 -6.85 13.20
CA SER A 91 -10.77 -7.72 12.72
C SER A 91 -10.15 -8.50 13.85
N PHE A 92 -9.68 -9.69 13.51
CA PHE A 92 -9.00 -10.62 14.38
C PHE A 92 -7.67 -11.01 13.76
N ASN A 93 -6.59 -10.96 14.52
CA ASN A 93 -5.27 -11.35 14.05
C ASN A 93 -4.76 -12.52 14.88
N ALA A 94 -4.35 -13.59 14.21
CA ALA A 94 -3.72 -14.73 14.85
C ALA A 94 -2.47 -15.16 14.09
N PRO A 95 -1.35 -15.43 14.77
CA PRO A 95 -0.22 -16.08 14.13
C PRO A 95 -0.61 -17.53 13.80
N GLY A 96 -0.06 -18.07 12.72
CA GLY A 96 -0.27 -19.45 12.33
C GLY A 96 0.83 -19.93 11.41
N PHE A 97 0.71 -21.21 11.03
CA PHE A 97 1.61 -21.83 10.09
C PHE A 97 0.78 -22.50 8.99
N VAL A 98 1.23 -22.35 7.75
CA VAL A 98 0.77 -23.17 6.63
C VAL A 98 1.76 -24.31 6.48
N LEU A 99 1.23 -25.52 6.40
CA LEU A 99 2.00 -26.73 6.17
C LEU A 99 1.88 -27.11 4.70
N GLU A 100 3.01 -27.25 4.04
CA GLU A 100 3.10 -27.71 2.65
C GLU A 100 4.22 -28.72 2.56
N ASP A 101 3.88 -29.98 2.33
CA ASP A 101 4.80 -31.12 2.33
C ASP A 101 5.68 -31.19 3.61
N GLU A 102 6.98 -30.98 3.49
CA GLU A 102 7.95 -30.97 4.59
C GLU A 102 8.27 -29.56 5.10
N ASP A 103 7.73 -28.51 4.46
CA ASP A 103 7.96 -27.11 4.80
C ASP A 103 6.83 -26.51 5.64
N SER A 104 7.17 -25.57 6.49
CA SER A 104 6.22 -24.76 7.24
C SER A 104 6.47 -23.27 7.04
N PHE A 105 5.42 -22.54 6.74
CA PHE A 105 5.49 -21.11 6.52
C PHE A 105 4.74 -20.35 7.60
N SER A 106 5.45 -19.49 8.32
CA SER A 106 4.80 -18.61 9.30
C SER A 106 3.95 -17.57 8.59
N VAL A 107 2.67 -17.50 8.95
CA VAL A 107 1.69 -16.60 8.37
C VAL A 107 0.96 -15.83 9.47
N LEU A 108 0.48 -14.64 9.13
CA LEU A 108 -0.46 -13.91 9.95
C LEU A 108 -1.86 -14.13 9.37
N MET A 109 -2.68 -14.90 10.09
CA MET A 109 -4.08 -15.06 9.76
C MET A 109 -4.85 -13.86 10.26
N ARG A 110 -5.67 -13.28 9.38
CA ARG A 110 -6.49 -12.13 9.70
C ARG A 110 -7.94 -12.42 9.35
N GLY A 111 -8.78 -12.47 10.36
CA GLY A 111 -10.23 -12.58 10.19
C GLY A 111 -10.84 -11.21 10.00
N PHE A 112 -11.79 -11.11 9.08
CA PHE A 112 -12.56 -9.91 8.80
C PHE A 112 -14.02 -10.22 8.60
N GLU A 113 -14.87 -9.28 8.91
CA GLU A 113 -16.19 -9.18 8.32
C GLU A 113 -16.02 -8.50 6.95
N PHE A 114 -15.97 -9.29 5.87
CA PHE A 114 -15.56 -8.81 4.55
C PHE A 114 -16.40 -7.67 4.00
N GLU A 115 -17.69 -7.61 4.33
CA GLU A 115 -18.59 -6.55 3.87
C GLU A 115 -18.12 -5.18 4.37
N THR A 116 -17.90 -5.03 5.68
CA THR A 116 -17.45 -3.78 6.31
C THR A 116 -15.96 -3.53 6.07
N ALA A 117 -15.13 -4.58 6.07
CA ALA A 117 -13.70 -4.48 5.83
C ALA A 117 -13.37 -4.04 4.41
N ASN A 118 -14.20 -4.38 3.42
CA ASN A 118 -13.98 -3.97 2.04
C ASN A 118 -14.05 -2.45 1.85
N GLU A 119 -14.83 -1.74 2.67
CA GLU A 119 -14.87 -0.28 2.66
C GLU A 119 -13.54 0.36 3.12
N ILE A 120 -12.78 -0.35 3.97
CA ILE A 120 -11.49 0.13 4.51
C ILE A 120 -10.31 -0.33 3.66
N TYR A 121 -10.30 -1.61 3.27
CA TYR A 121 -9.15 -2.26 2.65
C TYR A 121 -9.24 -2.39 1.14
N ASP A 122 -10.43 -2.18 0.58
CA ASP A 122 -10.70 -2.23 -0.87
C ASP A 122 -10.27 -3.57 -1.52
N PHE A 123 -10.64 -4.67 -0.89
CA PHE A 123 -10.29 -6.01 -1.36
C PHE A 123 -10.80 -6.29 -2.77
N SER A 124 -12.02 -5.83 -3.08
CA SER A 124 -12.66 -6.06 -4.38
C SER A 124 -11.84 -5.51 -5.55
N ASN A 125 -11.19 -4.36 -5.39
CA ASN A 125 -10.39 -3.76 -6.45
C ASN A 125 -8.94 -4.29 -6.47
N LYS A 126 -8.51 -4.94 -5.38
CA LYS A 126 -7.17 -5.51 -5.26
C LYS A 126 -7.10 -6.99 -5.58
N LEU A 127 -8.24 -7.63 -5.72
CA LEU A 127 -8.33 -9.03 -6.08
C LEU A 127 -7.77 -9.24 -7.50
N VAL A 128 -6.82 -10.17 -7.62
CA VAL A 128 -6.17 -10.49 -8.89
C VAL A 128 -6.87 -11.67 -9.57
N ASP A 129 -7.32 -12.64 -8.76
CA ASP A 129 -8.00 -13.85 -9.22
C ASP A 129 -8.93 -14.37 -8.11
N GLY A 130 -10.02 -15.06 -8.48
CA GLY A 130 -11.03 -15.59 -7.56
C GLY A 130 -12.08 -14.55 -7.14
N ASP A 131 -12.74 -14.82 -6.03
CA ASP A 131 -13.82 -14.03 -5.47
C ASP A 131 -13.57 -13.70 -3.99
N ILE A 132 -14.28 -12.72 -3.44
CA ILE A 132 -14.27 -12.42 -2.01
C ILE A 132 -14.90 -13.60 -1.26
N PRO A 133 -14.27 -14.10 -0.19
CA PRO A 133 -14.81 -15.19 0.62
C PRO A 133 -16.23 -14.89 1.10
N ALA A 134 -17.15 -15.79 0.81
CA ALA A 134 -18.56 -15.69 1.18
C ALA A 134 -18.99 -16.80 2.14
N SER A 135 -18.18 -17.85 2.31
CA SER A 135 -18.46 -19.02 3.12
C SER A 135 -17.36 -19.29 4.13
N GLU A 136 -17.72 -20.00 5.20
CA GLU A 136 -16.75 -20.48 6.17
C GLU A 136 -15.73 -21.41 5.50
N GLY A 137 -14.46 -21.25 5.87
CA GLY A 137 -13.36 -22.03 5.31
C GLY A 137 -12.76 -21.47 4.02
N GLU A 138 -13.34 -20.44 3.44
CA GLU A 138 -12.72 -19.73 2.33
C GLU A 138 -11.76 -18.65 2.82
N VAL A 139 -10.62 -18.51 2.14
CA VAL A 139 -9.58 -17.56 2.52
C VAL A 139 -9.05 -16.81 1.31
N LEU A 140 -8.62 -15.56 1.53
CA LEU A 140 -7.80 -14.81 0.59
C LEU A 140 -6.33 -14.96 0.97
N ILE A 141 -5.48 -15.21 -0.01
CA ILE A 141 -4.04 -15.26 0.18
C ILE A 141 -3.34 -14.19 -0.65
N GLY A 142 -2.18 -13.75 -0.19
CA GLY A 142 -1.38 -12.80 -0.95
C GLY A 142 -0.85 -13.43 -2.23
N LYS A 143 -0.85 -12.68 -3.34
CA LYS A 143 -0.37 -13.13 -4.65
C LYS A 143 1.04 -13.74 -4.59
N GLU A 144 1.98 -13.08 -3.91
CA GLU A 144 3.35 -13.59 -3.77
C GLU A 144 3.42 -14.93 -3.02
N PHE A 145 2.50 -15.15 -2.08
CA PHE A 145 2.40 -16.39 -1.34
C PHE A 145 1.80 -17.50 -2.20
N SER A 146 0.76 -17.20 -3.00
CA SER A 146 0.19 -18.14 -3.97
C SER A 146 1.23 -18.57 -5.01
N GLU A 147 1.97 -17.63 -5.58
CA GLU A 147 3.04 -17.92 -6.55
C GLU A 147 4.19 -18.75 -5.94
N LYS A 148 4.50 -18.51 -4.66
CA LYS A 148 5.57 -19.25 -3.96
C LYS A 148 5.21 -20.73 -3.72
N LEU A 149 3.95 -21.03 -3.48
CA LEU A 149 3.45 -22.38 -3.19
C LEU A 149 2.74 -23.01 -4.40
N ASP A 150 2.77 -22.34 -5.57
CA ASP A 150 2.10 -22.79 -6.81
C ASP A 150 0.60 -23.09 -6.62
N LEU A 151 -0.08 -22.24 -5.83
CA LEU A 151 -1.48 -22.39 -5.47
C LEU A 151 -2.40 -21.69 -6.46
N ALA A 152 -3.48 -22.36 -6.82
CA ALA A 152 -4.56 -21.82 -7.63
C ALA A 152 -5.84 -21.60 -6.83
N VAL A 153 -6.78 -20.83 -7.37
CA VAL A 153 -8.11 -20.63 -6.77
C VAL A 153 -8.84 -21.98 -6.70
N GLY A 154 -9.28 -22.33 -5.49
CA GLY A 154 -9.96 -23.59 -5.19
C GLY A 154 -9.07 -24.66 -4.57
N ASP A 155 -7.77 -24.43 -4.45
CA ASP A 155 -6.88 -25.32 -3.71
C ASP A 155 -7.14 -25.22 -2.20
N VAL A 156 -6.78 -26.29 -1.48
CA VAL A 156 -6.98 -26.39 -0.03
C VAL A 156 -5.66 -26.20 0.68
N LEU A 157 -5.66 -25.36 1.71
CA LEU A 157 -4.52 -25.10 2.57
C LEU A 157 -4.77 -25.58 3.99
N ASP A 158 -3.79 -26.29 4.53
CA ASP A 158 -3.80 -26.70 5.94
C ASP A 158 -3.13 -25.64 6.82
N PHE A 159 -3.92 -25.06 7.72
CA PHE A 159 -3.46 -24.09 8.70
C PHE A 159 -3.33 -24.71 10.08
N VAL A 160 -2.21 -24.46 10.73
CA VAL A 160 -2.01 -24.80 12.14
C VAL A 160 -1.94 -23.48 12.93
N ALA A 161 -2.94 -23.27 13.78
CA ALA A 161 -2.89 -22.20 14.76
C ALA A 161 -2.20 -22.72 16.03
N PRO A 162 -1.34 -21.94 16.68
CA PRO A 162 -0.87 -22.29 18.01
C PRO A 162 -2.10 -22.24 18.93
N SER A 163 -2.61 -23.42 19.28
CA SER A 163 -3.65 -23.55 20.30
C SER A 163 -3.07 -23.12 21.63
N GLY A 164 -3.58 -22.02 22.18
CA GLY A 164 -3.37 -21.71 23.58
C GLY A 164 -4.04 -22.74 24.48
#